data_7354e8a2e16f6e1726a1085b8353192d
#
_entry.id   7354e8a2e16f6e1726a1085b8353192d
#
_cell.length_a   1.000
_cell.length_b   1.000
_cell.length_c   1.000
_cell.angle_alpha   90.00
_cell.angle_beta   90.00
_cell.angle_gamma   90.00
#
_symmetry.space_group_name_H-M   'P 1'
#
loop_
_entity.id
_entity.type
_entity.pdbx_description
1 polymer ?
#
loop_
_entity_poly.entity_id
_entity_poly.type
_entity_poly.pdbx_seq_one_letter_code
_entity_poly.pdbx_strand_id
1 'polypeptide(L)'
;MSTSQSLTIRPATASDVPAVNAIHAHYVLNTVITFLLEPLSDEAATTKFETITKEGLPYLVAVDNSQVIGFTYVSPFRNAKGGYKHSVELSLFCHPESTSRGAGSALLAKITDVVGHPEKYGEDWISGRWATEEGKATNIISCMSLDETGRKGGWALKEWYEKRGFEMGGHLKKVGRKFDRW
;
A
#
# COMPACT_ATOMS: atom_id res chain seq x y z
N MET A 1 10.64 -8.24 -32.66
CA MET A 1 9.32 -7.67 -32.29
C MET A 1 9.34 -7.48 -30.79
N SER A 2 9.49 -6.25 -30.33
CA SER A 2 9.50 -5.93 -28.90
C SER A 2 8.06 -6.02 -28.40
N THR A 3 7.73 -7.07 -27.67
CA THR A 3 6.45 -7.13 -26.94
C THR A 3 6.48 -6.03 -25.88
N SER A 4 5.69 -5.00 -26.10
CA SER A 4 5.42 -3.97 -25.10
C SER A 4 4.94 -4.68 -23.82
N GLN A 5 5.80 -4.74 -22.82
CA GLN A 5 5.47 -5.28 -21.52
C GLN A 5 4.42 -4.37 -20.90
N SER A 6 3.18 -4.84 -20.80
CA SER A 6 2.09 -4.06 -20.23
C SER A 6 2.00 -4.32 -18.74
N LEU A 7 2.47 -3.34 -17.95
CA LEU A 7 2.17 -3.28 -16.52
C LEU A 7 0.65 -3.24 -16.31
N THR A 8 0.10 -4.21 -15.61
CA THR A 8 -1.33 -4.30 -15.29
C THR A 8 -1.54 -4.11 -13.79
N ILE A 9 -2.50 -3.25 -13.43
CA ILE A 9 -2.97 -3.11 -12.04
C ILE A 9 -4.36 -3.71 -11.95
N ARG A 10 -4.54 -4.64 -11.01
CA ARG A 10 -5.81 -5.33 -10.78
C ARG A 10 -6.05 -5.61 -9.30
N PRO A 11 -7.29 -5.93 -8.90
CA PRO A 11 -7.56 -6.50 -7.58
C PRO A 11 -6.69 -7.75 -7.34
N ALA A 12 -6.19 -7.88 -6.12
CA ALA A 12 -5.47 -9.06 -5.70
C ALA A 12 -6.44 -10.23 -5.45
N THR A 13 -5.95 -11.41 -5.67
CA THR A 13 -6.64 -12.67 -5.35
C THR A 13 -5.87 -13.42 -4.27
N ALA A 14 -6.47 -14.42 -3.65
CA ALA A 14 -5.79 -15.26 -2.66
C ALA A 14 -4.50 -15.91 -3.22
N SER A 15 -4.46 -16.21 -4.52
CA SER A 15 -3.28 -16.77 -5.18
C SER A 15 -2.10 -15.80 -5.28
N ASP A 16 -2.32 -14.49 -5.12
CA ASP A 16 -1.25 -13.48 -5.13
C ASP A 16 -0.59 -13.32 -3.74
N VAL A 17 -1.24 -13.77 -2.66
CA VAL A 17 -0.79 -13.56 -1.28
C VAL A 17 0.63 -14.05 -1.03
N PRO A 18 1.07 -15.22 -1.50
CA PRO A 18 2.46 -15.66 -1.32
C PRO A 18 3.48 -14.68 -1.92
N ALA A 19 3.22 -14.17 -3.14
CA ALA A 19 4.12 -13.21 -3.80
C ALA A 19 4.12 -11.85 -3.07
N VAL A 20 2.95 -11.40 -2.63
CA VAL A 20 2.80 -10.18 -1.80
C VAL A 20 3.56 -10.33 -0.49
N ASN A 21 3.43 -11.48 0.21
CA ASN A 21 4.13 -11.75 1.46
C ASN A 21 5.64 -11.77 1.27
N ALA A 22 6.14 -12.37 0.18
CA ALA A 22 7.56 -12.38 -0.16
C ALA A 22 8.12 -10.96 -0.36
N ILE A 23 7.41 -10.10 -1.10
CA ILE A 23 7.78 -8.69 -1.26
C ILE A 23 7.83 -7.98 0.11
N HIS A 24 6.81 -8.15 0.93
CA HIS A 24 6.73 -7.53 2.25
C HIS A 24 7.85 -8.02 3.18
N ALA A 25 8.10 -9.34 3.20
CA ALA A 25 9.15 -9.96 4.00
C ALA A 25 10.55 -9.39 3.70
N HIS A 26 10.83 -9.10 2.41
CA HIS A 26 12.08 -8.43 2.04
C HIS A 26 12.26 -7.11 2.80
N TYR A 27 11.23 -6.26 2.86
CA TYR A 27 11.30 -4.97 3.55
C TYR A 27 11.35 -5.12 5.08
N VAL A 28 10.68 -6.13 5.62
CA VAL A 28 10.76 -6.45 7.06
C VAL A 28 12.18 -6.83 7.45
N LEU A 29 12.83 -7.68 6.67
CA LEU A 29 14.15 -8.23 7.01
C LEU A 29 15.33 -7.30 6.70
N ASN A 30 15.18 -6.41 5.71
CA ASN A 30 16.33 -5.69 5.15
C ASN A 30 16.24 -4.17 5.30
N THR A 31 15.13 -3.62 5.79
CA THR A 31 14.92 -2.17 5.81
C THR A 31 14.22 -1.67 7.07
N VAL A 32 14.26 -0.37 7.30
CA VAL A 32 13.47 0.31 8.34
C VAL A 32 12.16 0.90 7.79
N ILE A 33 11.77 0.61 6.54
CA ILE A 33 10.54 1.17 5.92
C ILE A 33 9.27 0.60 6.55
N THR A 34 9.34 -0.53 7.20
CA THR A 34 8.29 -1.09 8.04
C THR A 34 8.83 -1.44 9.41
N PHE A 35 8.06 -1.19 10.45
CA PHE A 35 8.44 -1.49 11.83
C PHE A 35 8.01 -2.88 12.32
N LEU A 36 7.51 -3.75 11.44
CA LEU A 36 7.45 -5.17 11.76
C LEU A 36 8.88 -5.69 11.95
N LEU A 37 9.10 -6.45 13.02
CA LEU A 37 10.41 -7.02 13.35
C LEU A 37 10.62 -8.38 12.70
N GLU A 38 9.52 -9.11 12.47
CA GLU A 38 9.51 -10.43 11.86
C GLU A 38 8.52 -10.45 10.68
N PRO A 39 8.82 -11.18 9.60
CA PRO A 39 7.87 -11.38 8.50
C PRO A 39 6.59 -12.07 8.99
N LEU A 40 5.49 -11.79 8.32
CA LEU A 40 4.25 -12.51 8.57
C LEU A 40 4.39 -13.97 8.13
N SER A 41 3.80 -14.89 8.88
CA SER A 41 3.54 -16.24 8.38
C SER A 41 2.56 -16.20 7.20
N ASP A 42 2.53 -17.23 6.38
CA ASP A 42 1.59 -17.30 5.24
C ASP A 42 0.14 -17.26 5.71
N GLU A 43 -0.17 -17.85 6.85
CA GLU A 43 -1.49 -17.78 7.48
C GLU A 43 -1.83 -16.34 7.91
N ALA A 44 -0.91 -15.64 8.55
CA ALA A 44 -1.12 -14.26 8.98
C ALA A 44 -1.25 -13.31 7.79
N ALA A 45 -0.49 -13.52 6.71
CA ALA A 45 -0.60 -12.77 5.48
C ALA A 45 -1.96 -12.99 4.79
N THR A 46 -2.44 -14.24 4.75
CA THR A 46 -3.76 -14.61 4.23
C THR A 46 -4.87 -13.97 5.06
N THR A 47 -4.79 -14.08 6.38
CA THR A 47 -5.77 -13.47 7.29
C THR A 47 -5.84 -11.95 7.10
N LYS A 48 -4.70 -11.30 6.93
CA LYS A 48 -4.64 -9.85 6.67
C LYS A 48 -5.32 -9.49 5.34
N PHE A 49 -5.00 -10.21 4.27
CA PHE A 49 -5.64 -10.04 2.97
C PHE A 49 -7.17 -10.20 3.07
N GLU A 50 -7.62 -11.30 3.66
CA GLU A 50 -9.05 -11.56 3.84
C GLU A 50 -9.75 -10.50 4.71
N THR A 51 -9.11 -10.03 5.77
CA THR A 51 -9.67 -8.99 6.63
C THR A 51 -9.92 -7.70 5.85
N ILE A 52 -8.96 -7.26 5.04
CA ILE A 52 -9.07 -6.05 4.24
C ILE A 52 -10.14 -6.19 3.16
N THR A 53 -10.16 -7.32 2.44
CA THR A 53 -11.12 -7.55 1.36
C THR A 53 -12.54 -7.78 1.86
N LYS A 54 -12.72 -8.45 3.00
CA LYS A 54 -14.03 -8.60 3.68
C LYS A 54 -14.60 -7.28 4.20
N GLU A 55 -13.73 -6.32 4.58
CA GLU A 55 -14.14 -4.96 4.89
C GLU A 55 -14.61 -4.18 3.65
N GLY A 56 -14.41 -4.72 2.46
CA GLY A 56 -14.75 -4.07 1.19
C GLY A 56 -13.71 -3.06 0.71
N LEU A 57 -12.52 -3.04 1.31
CA LEU A 57 -11.44 -2.14 0.94
C LEU A 57 -10.54 -2.71 -0.17
N PRO A 58 -9.99 -1.85 -1.05
CA PRO A 58 -9.15 -2.28 -2.15
C PRO A 58 -7.82 -2.88 -1.68
N TYR A 59 -7.49 -4.01 -2.28
CA TYR A 59 -6.18 -4.65 -2.21
C TYR A 59 -5.73 -4.94 -3.65
N LEU A 60 -4.70 -4.23 -4.13
CA LEU A 60 -4.31 -4.24 -5.54
C LEU A 60 -2.89 -4.79 -5.72
N VAL A 61 -2.67 -5.44 -6.86
CA VAL A 61 -1.34 -5.88 -7.30
C VAL A 61 -0.97 -5.26 -8.64
N ALA A 62 0.33 -4.99 -8.79
CA ALA A 62 0.95 -4.67 -10.04
C ALA A 62 1.57 -5.93 -10.63
N VAL A 63 1.18 -6.29 -11.84
CA VAL A 63 1.63 -7.50 -12.54
C VAL A 63 2.37 -7.10 -13.81
N ASP A 64 3.56 -7.66 -13.98
CA ASP A 64 4.39 -7.57 -15.19
C ASP A 64 4.80 -8.99 -15.59
N ASN A 65 4.55 -9.39 -16.84
CA ASN A 65 4.86 -10.76 -17.33
C ASN A 65 4.35 -11.87 -16.39
N SER A 66 3.11 -11.76 -15.92
CA SER A 66 2.48 -12.70 -14.99
C SER A 66 3.12 -12.77 -13.59
N GLN A 67 4.08 -11.90 -13.28
CA GLN A 67 4.70 -11.81 -11.97
C GLN A 67 4.16 -10.60 -11.19
N VAL A 68 3.85 -10.78 -9.92
CA VAL A 68 3.52 -9.69 -9.01
C VAL A 68 4.80 -8.92 -8.68
N ILE A 69 4.85 -7.66 -9.11
CA ILE A 69 6.01 -6.77 -8.91
C ILE A 69 5.75 -5.64 -7.93
N GLY A 70 4.59 -5.61 -7.31
CA GLY A 70 4.23 -4.65 -6.28
C GLY A 70 2.78 -4.84 -5.85
N PHE A 71 2.46 -4.25 -4.71
CA PHE A 71 1.10 -4.27 -4.17
C PHE A 71 0.80 -3.02 -3.37
N THR A 72 -0.48 -2.74 -3.21
CA THR A 72 -0.98 -1.67 -2.37
C THR A 72 -2.35 -2.05 -1.81
N TYR A 73 -2.64 -1.58 -0.62
CA TYR A 73 -3.96 -1.68 -0.01
C TYR A 73 -4.22 -0.48 0.88
N VAL A 74 -5.47 -0.28 1.23
CA VAL A 74 -5.84 0.61 2.32
C VAL A 74 -6.52 -0.19 3.43
N SER A 75 -6.36 0.27 4.65
CA SER A 75 -7.04 -0.27 5.84
C SER A 75 -7.72 0.86 6.62
N PRO A 76 -8.74 0.57 7.44
CA PRO A 76 -9.38 1.61 8.24
C PRO A 76 -8.37 2.26 9.18
N PHE A 77 -8.27 3.59 9.16
CA PHE A 77 -7.41 4.30 10.10
C PHE A 77 -7.90 4.10 11.53
N ARG A 78 -7.00 3.65 12.41
CA ARG A 78 -7.28 3.35 13.82
C ARG A 78 -8.52 2.47 14.04
N ASN A 79 -8.67 1.42 13.21
CA ASN A 79 -9.80 0.48 13.28
C ASN A 79 -11.17 1.16 13.14
N ALA A 80 -11.27 2.20 12.33
CA ALA A 80 -12.50 2.95 12.03
C ALA A 80 -13.29 3.40 13.28
N LYS A 81 -12.60 3.70 14.40
CA LYS A 81 -13.28 4.27 15.57
C LYS A 81 -14.10 5.48 15.14
N GLY A 82 -15.39 5.48 15.44
CA GLY A 82 -16.43 6.46 15.11
C GLY A 82 -16.04 7.71 14.32
N GLY A 83 -15.22 8.59 14.88
CA GLY A 83 -14.76 9.81 14.22
C GLY A 83 -13.77 9.60 13.05
N TYR A 84 -13.17 8.41 12.89
CA TYR A 84 -12.22 8.10 11.82
C TYR A 84 -12.84 7.29 10.66
N LYS A 85 -14.15 7.13 10.65
CA LYS A 85 -14.85 6.26 9.68
C LYS A 85 -14.63 6.62 8.20
N HIS A 86 -14.16 7.82 7.89
CA HIS A 86 -13.87 8.29 6.54
C HIS A 86 -12.36 8.39 6.23
N SER A 87 -11.52 7.85 7.11
CA SER A 87 -10.07 7.87 6.94
C SER A 87 -9.54 6.46 6.77
N VAL A 88 -8.62 6.30 5.82
CA VAL A 88 -7.92 5.04 5.57
C VAL A 88 -6.42 5.25 5.60
N GLU A 89 -5.69 4.21 6.00
CA GLU A 89 -4.23 4.17 5.96
C GLU A 89 -3.75 3.38 4.77
N LEU A 90 -2.85 3.96 3.99
CA LEU A 90 -2.27 3.39 2.77
C LEU A 90 -1.01 2.61 3.09
N SER A 91 -0.89 1.42 2.51
CA SER A 91 0.36 0.66 2.40
C SER A 91 0.68 0.41 0.93
N LEU A 92 1.94 0.65 0.53
CA LEU A 92 2.41 0.44 -0.83
C LEU A 92 3.84 -0.07 -0.84
N PHE A 93 4.08 -1.19 -1.53
CA PHE A 93 5.38 -1.81 -1.67
C PHE A 93 5.60 -2.29 -3.11
N CYS A 94 6.83 -2.13 -3.60
CA CYS A 94 7.24 -2.66 -4.90
C CYS A 94 8.31 -3.73 -4.70
N HIS A 95 8.38 -4.71 -5.59
CA HIS A 95 9.47 -5.67 -5.59
C HIS A 95 10.81 -4.90 -5.71
N PRO A 96 11.82 -5.19 -4.88
CA PRO A 96 13.04 -4.40 -4.80
C PRO A 96 13.76 -4.25 -6.15
N GLU A 97 13.72 -5.29 -6.98
CA GLU A 97 14.31 -5.28 -8.33
C GLU A 97 13.45 -4.58 -9.39
N SER A 98 12.23 -4.14 -9.03
CA SER A 98 11.27 -3.52 -9.96
C SER A 98 10.91 -2.09 -9.61
N THR A 99 11.60 -1.44 -8.67
CA THR A 99 11.27 -0.11 -8.14
C THR A 99 11.32 1.03 -9.17
N SER A 100 12.03 0.86 -10.28
CA SER A 100 12.17 1.89 -11.33
C SER A 100 11.22 1.71 -12.52
N ARG A 101 10.32 0.73 -12.49
CA ARG A 101 9.43 0.38 -13.60
C ARG A 101 8.07 1.09 -13.60
N GLY A 102 7.88 2.07 -12.74
CA GLY A 102 6.62 2.83 -12.66
C GLY A 102 5.50 2.14 -11.87
N ALA A 103 5.70 0.90 -11.39
CA ALA A 103 4.69 0.14 -10.65
C ALA A 103 4.14 0.89 -9.44
N GLY A 104 5.00 1.50 -8.62
CA GLY A 104 4.56 2.28 -7.46
C GLY A 104 3.67 3.47 -7.82
N SER A 105 4.00 4.18 -8.92
CA SER A 105 3.17 5.29 -9.40
C SER A 105 1.82 4.83 -9.94
N ALA A 106 1.81 3.70 -10.65
CA ALA A 106 0.57 3.13 -11.19
C ALA A 106 -0.33 2.58 -10.07
N LEU A 107 0.25 1.89 -9.07
CA LEU A 107 -0.46 1.42 -7.88
C LEU A 107 -1.07 2.59 -7.10
N LEU A 108 -0.28 3.63 -6.81
CA LEU A 108 -0.77 4.78 -6.07
C LEU A 108 -1.90 5.49 -6.82
N ALA A 109 -1.71 5.79 -8.11
CA ALA A 109 -2.74 6.42 -8.92
C ALA A 109 -4.04 5.58 -8.97
N LYS A 110 -3.92 4.25 -9.12
CA LYS A 110 -5.09 3.37 -9.16
C LYS A 110 -5.81 3.30 -7.82
N ILE A 111 -5.10 3.11 -6.70
CA ILE A 111 -5.77 2.98 -5.40
C ILE A 111 -6.41 4.30 -4.95
N THR A 112 -5.78 5.44 -5.24
CA THR A 112 -6.36 6.75 -4.93
C THR A 112 -7.61 7.02 -5.79
N ASP A 113 -7.62 6.58 -7.06
CA ASP A 113 -8.79 6.70 -7.93
C ASP A 113 -9.93 5.77 -7.45
N VAL A 114 -9.65 4.52 -7.12
CA VAL A 114 -10.65 3.57 -6.58
C VAL A 114 -11.30 4.10 -5.30
N VAL A 115 -10.48 4.60 -4.37
CA VAL A 115 -10.97 5.10 -3.07
C VAL A 115 -11.72 6.43 -3.23
N GLY A 116 -11.26 7.31 -4.13
CA GLY A 116 -11.85 8.62 -4.36
C GLY A 116 -13.12 8.59 -5.22
N HIS A 117 -13.23 7.62 -6.10
CA HIS A 117 -14.33 7.49 -7.06
C HIS A 117 -14.90 6.06 -7.07
N PRO A 118 -15.37 5.54 -5.94
CA PRO A 118 -15.80 4.15 -5.84
C PRO A 118 -16.94 3.81 -6.83
N GLU A 119 -17.74 4.78 -7.21
CA GLU A 119 -18.83 4.64 -8.18
C GLU A 119 -18.38 4.23 -9.60
N LYS A 120 -17.08 4.33 -9.91
CA LYS A 120 -16.51 3.93 -11.20
C LYS A 120 -16.07 2.47 -11.23
N TYR A 121 -16.13 1.76 -10.10
CA TYR A 121 -15.52 0.45 -9.92
C TYR A 121 -16.55 -0.60 -9.48
N GLY A 122 -16.30 -1.85 -9.85
CA GLY A 122 -17.10 -2.99 -9.42
C GLY A 122 -16.75 -3.45 -8.00
N GLU A 123 -17.57 -4.36 -7.48
CA GLU A 123 -17.44 -4.88 -6.10
C GLU A 123 -16.12 -5.61 -5.84
N ASP A 124 -15.45 -6.09 -6.88
CA ASP A 124 -14.12 -6.70 -6.82
C ASP A 124 -12.99 -5.69 -6.52
N TRP A 125 -13.25 -4.39 -6.71
CA TRP A 125 -12.31 -3.30 -6.42
C TRP A 125 -12.57 -2.67 -5.05
N ILE A 126 -13.84 -2.36 -4.77
CA ILE A 126 -14.28 -1.71 -3.54
C ILE A 126 -15.75 -2.02 -3.31
N SER A 127 -16.15 -2.30 -2.07
CA SER A 127 -17.51 -2.74 -1.80
C SER A 127 -18.02 -2.28 -0.43
N GLY A 128 -19.25 -2.70 -0.09
CA GLY A 128 -19.89 -2.39 1.18
C GLY A 128 -20.02 -0.89 1.40
N ARG A 129 -19.83 -0.44 2.64
CA ARG A 129 -19.97 0.99 2.98
C ARG A 129 -19.00 1.88 2.22
N TRP A 130 -17.81 1.36 1.89
CA TRP A 130 -16.78 2.14 1.23
C TRP A 130 -17.12 2.50 -0.23
N ALA A 131 -18.03 1.75 -0.83
CA ALA A 131 -18.56 2.01 -2.17
C ALA A 131 -19.75 2.97 -2.19
N THR A 132 -20.20 3.48 -1.04
CA THR A 132 -21.34 4.42 -0.94
C THR A 132 -20.85 5.86 -0.76
N GLU A 133 -21.65 6.82 -1.20
CA GLU A 133 -21.34 8.26 -1.04
C GLU A 133 -21.17 8.65 0.44
N GLU A 134 -22.01 8.07 1.33
CA GLU A 134 -21.98 8.39 2.78
C GLU A 134 -20.85 7.66 3.51
N GLY A 135 -20.37 6.52 2.99
CA GLY A 135 -19.37 5.68 3.64
C GLY A 135 -17.97 5.78 3.07
N LYS A 136 -17.81 6.36 1.88
CA LYS A 136 -16.50 6.43 1.19
C LYS A 136 -15.45 7.16 2.03
N ALA A 137 -14.21 6.80 1.80
CA ALA A 137 -13.09 7.49 2.41
C ALA A 137 -12.87 8.87 1.75
N THR A 138 -12.70 9.88 2.58
CA THR A 138 -12.38 11.25 2.16
C THR A 138 -10.94 11.62 2.48
N ASN A 139 -10.23 10.77 3.22
CA ASN A 139 -8.86 11.02 3.63
C ASN A 139 -8.02 9.75 3.55
N ILE A 140 -6.88 9.83 2.86
CA ILE A 140 -5.90 8.76 2.74
C ILE A 140 -4.63 9.18 3.46
N ILE A 141 -4.24 8.42 4.48
CA ILE A 141 -3.05 8.68 5.29
C ILE A 141 -1.97 7.69 4.87
N SER A 142 -0.79 8.18 4.53
CA SER A 142 0.39 7.36 4.27
C SER A 142 1.41 7.59 5.38
N CYS A 143 1.68 6.54 6.16
CA CYS A 143 2.76 6.54 7.14
C CYS A 143 4.04 6.01 6.52
N MET A 144 5.12 6.77 6.62
CA MET A 144 6.44 6.36 6.14
C MET A 144 7.48 6.50 7.24
N SER A 145 8.45 5.61 7.31
CA SER A 145 9.64 5.82 8.12
C SER A 145 10.64 6.69 7.36
N LEU A 146 11.38 7.51 8.09
CA LEU A 146 12.49 8.29 7.57
C LEU A 146 13.78 7.51 7.80
N ASP A 147 14.39 6.99 6.73
CA ASP A 147 15.71 6.39 6.76
C ASP A 147 16.75 7.43 6.31
N GLU A 148 17.46 8.02 7.26
CA GLU A 148 18.47 9.06 7.00
C GLU A 148 19.60 8.57 6.09
N THR A 149 19.81 7.25 5.96
CA THR A 149 20.80 6.68 5.04
C THR A 149 20.28 6.57 3.61
N GLY A 150 18.99 6.79 3.42
CA GLY A 150 18.32 6.71 2.13
C GLY A 150 18.58 7.93 1.23
N ARG A 151 18.02 7.87 0.02
CA ARG A 151 18.14 8.99 -0.95
C ARG A 151 17.64 10.30 -0.35
N LYS A 152 18.40 11.38 -0.53
CA LYS A 152 18.12 12.72 0.01
C LYS A 152 17.96 12.73 1.54
N GLY A 153 18.76 11.92 2.25
CA GLY A 153 18.62 11.78 3.69
C GLY A 153 17.25 11.25 4.12
N GLY A 154 16.66 10.34 3.31
CA GLY A 154 15.35 9.74 3.57
C GLY A 154 14.14 10.51 3.03
N TRP A 155 14.30 11.76 2.60
CA TRP A 155 13.17 12.61 2.19
C TRP A 155 12.66 12.37 0.76
N ALA A 156 13.36 11.55 -0.03
CA ALA A 156 12.96 11.29 -1.42
C ALA A 156 11.57 10.70 -1.56
N LEU A 157 11.13 9.83 -0.62
CA LEU A 157 9.80 9.24 -0.64
C LEU A 157 8.72 10.27 -0.30
N LYS A 158 8.97 11.15 0.69
CA LYS A 158 8.08 12.28 1.00
C LYS A 158 7.83 13.14 -0.24
N GLU A 159 8.92 13.58 -0.91
CA GLU A 159 8.80 14.39 -2.14
C GLU A 159 8.05 13.65 -3.25
N TRP A 160 8.19 12.32 -3.32
CA TRP A 160 7.49 11.50 -4.29
C TRP A 160 5.96 11.49 -4.03
N TYR A 161 5.53 11.42 -2.76
CA TYR A 161 4.13 11.52 -2.37
C TYR A 161 3.58 12.93 -2.61
N GLU A 162 4.32 13.98 -2.24
CA GLU A 162 3.90 15.38 -2.42
C GLU A 162 3.64 15.73 -3.89
N LYS A 163 4.48 15.23 -4.81
CA LYS A 163 4.26 15.36 -6.25
C LYS A 163 2.99 14.68 -6.76
N ARG A 164 2.32 13.89 -5.91
CA ARG A 164 1.09 13.14 -6.21
C ARG A 164 -0.10 13.59 -5.36
N GLY A 165 -0.01 14.80 -4.82
CA GLY A 165 -1.12 15.44 -4.11
C GLY A 165 -1.22 15.13 -2.63
N PHE A 166 -0.24 14.43 -2.04
CA PHE A 166 -0.17 14.28 -0.59
C PHE A 166 0.47 15.50 0.05
N GLU A 167 0.04 15.80 1.26
CA GLU A 167 0.61 16.84 2.09
C GLU A 167 1.25 16.25 3.34
N MET A 168 2.32 16.85 3.83
CA MET A 168 2.96 16.41 5.05
C MET A 168 2.12 16.79 6.27
N GLY A 169 1.49 15.79 6.90
CA GLY A 169 0.67 15.98 8.10
C GLY A 169 1.46 16.10 9.40
N GLY A 170 2.71 15.61 9.44
CA GLY A 170 3.55 15.68 10.62
C GLY A 170 4.81 14.84 10.52
N HIS A 171 5.75 15.05 11.45
CA HIS A 171 6.96 14.27 11.62
C HIS A 171 7.12 13.87 13.09
N LEU A 172 6.89 12.61 13.39
CA LEU A 172 7.04 12.04 14.73
C LEU A 172 8.46 11.48 14.90
N LYS A 173 9.30 12.16 15.68
CA LYS A 173 10.66 11.73 15.91
C LYS A 173 10.73 10.59 16.92
N LYS A 174 11.58 9.59 16.65
CA LYS A 174 11.86 8.47 17.57
C LYS A 174 10.63 7.68 18.02
N VAL A 175 9.65 7.48 17.13
CA VAL A 175 8.42 6.73 17.42
C VAL A 175 8.65 5.22 17.26
N GLY A 176 9.49 4.82 16.30
CA GLY A 176 9.81 3.42 16.05
C GLY A 176 11.31 3.16 16.16
N ARG A 177 11.69 1.95 16.61
CA ARG A 177 13.07 1.49 16.67
C ARG A 177 13.21 0.17 15.94
N LYS A 178 14.19 0.07 15.04
CA LYS A 178 14.50 -1.15 14.29
C LYS A 178 15.98 -1.17 13.92
N PHE A 179 16.63 -2.35 13.96
CA PHE A 179 18.05 -2.53 13.70
C PHE A 179 18.92 -1.55 14.50
N ASP A 180 18.60 -1.40 15.80
CA ASP A 180 19.26 -0.48 16.75
C ASP A 180 19.24 0.99 16.36
N ARG A 181 18.39 1.38 15.38
CA ARG A 181 18.15 2.77 14.96
C ARG A 181 16.74 3.24 15.33
N TRP A 182 16.63 4.53 15.62
CA TRP A 182 15.34 5.22 15.87
C TRP A 182 14.81 5.83 14.58
#